data_f2ed4954e20b750078633b4fba91e88a
#
_entry.id   f2ed4954e20b750078633b4fba91e88a
#
_cell.length_a   1.000
_cell.length_b   1.000
_cell.length_c   1.000
_cell.angle_alpha   90.00
_cell.angle_beta   90.00
_cell.angle_gamma   90.00
#
_symmetry.space_group_name_H-M   'P 1'
#
loop_
_entity.id
_entity.type
_entity.pdbx_description
1 polymer ?
#
loop_
_entity_poly.entity_id
_entity_poly.type
_entity_poly.pdbx_seq_one_letter_code
_entity_poly.pdbx_strand_id
1 'polypeptide(L)'
;MSSFHALWSSGAFATTVLGGSIANYVSPRDNLVGVGIVCFFLFIPAVRMLLTSDQDEHSGGEEETDAKIPFFGKSVLPLWGMGIGLLGGLIAEGAASDWGAILLRDDMGYGLGVNASAFAVFSLAMITSRFLGDRALDHFGPRKTVLYGGYLGGIGLGAGIAIAVPLSDSQPVLAFIIVNVGFACAGLGIGPMFPAYILAASEVPGIASSVAIARVGVIGLAGYFIGPSVTGALAQVLTLPVAMMYPVLMLLLAGYQSHSIKK
;
A
#
# COMPACT_ATOMS: atom_id res chain seq x y z
N MET A 1 13.56 -4.79 6.92
CA MET A 1 12.14 -5.10 6.64
C MET A 1 11.62 -4.44 5.38
N SER A 2 11.89 -3.17 5.14
CA SER A 2 11.42 -2.45 3.95
C SER A 2 11.90 -3.07 2.64
N SER A 3 13.13 -3.55 2.58
CA SER A 3 13.73 -4.19 1.39
C SER A 3 13.00 -5.46 0.93
N PHE A 4 12.45 -6.27 1.85
CA PHE A 4 11.63 -7.43 1.48
C PHE A 4 10.31 -7.02 0.82
N HIS A 5 9.68 -5.96 1.33
CA HIS A 5 8.48 -5.40 0.72
C HIS A 5 8.76 -4.75 -0.64
N ALA A 6 9.98 -4.20 -0.84
CA ALA A 6 10.41 -3.71 -2.14
C ALA A 6 10.51 -4.82 -3.18
N LEU A 7 11.01 -6.01 -2.81
CA LEU A 7 11.05 -7.18 -3.70
C LEU A 7 9.65 -7.66 -4.11
N TRP A 8 8.69 -7.67 -3.18
CA TRP A 8 7.30 -7.97 -3.54
C TRP A 8 6.74 -6.95 -4.56
N SER A 9 6.90 -5.67 -4.28
CA SER A 9 6.43 -4.61 -5.20
C SER A 9 7.10 -4.68 -6.56
N SER A 10 8.39 -5.03 -6.59
CA SER A 10 9.13 -5.24 -7.84
C SER A 10 8.56 -6.42 -8.64
N GLY A 11 8.17 -7.50 -7.97
CA GLY A 11 7.48 -8.64 -8.59
C GLY A 11 6.11 -8.23 -9.17
N ALA A 12 5.31 -7.49 -8.40
CA ALA A 12 4.02 -6.96 -8.86
C ALA A 12 4.18 -6.01 -10.07
N PHE A 13 5.18 -5.14 -10.04
CA PHE A 13 5.49 -4.25 -11.15
C PHE A 13 5.93 -5.03 -12.40
N ALA A 14 6.84 -5.98 -12.25
CA ALA A 14 7.31 -6.82 -13.35
C ALA A 14 6.17 -7.61 -14.00
N THR A 15 5.29 -8.21 -13.20
CA THR A 15 4.13 -8.95 -13.72
C THR A 15 3.12 -8.03 -14.41
N THR A 16 2.95 -6.80 -13.93
CA THR A 16 2.08 -5.80 -14.58
C THR A 16 2.63 -5.39 -15.93
N VAL A 17 3.94 -5.10 -16.03
CA VAL A 17 4.59 -4.71 -17.29
C VAL A 17 4.59 -5.88 -18.29
N LEU A 18 4.98 -7.07 -17.85
CA LEU A 18 5.00 -8.26 -18.70
C LEU A 18 3.59 -8.67 -19.13
N GLY A 19 2.65 -8.75 -18.18
CA GLY A 19 1.26 -9.09 -18.47
C GLY A 19 0.59 -8.08 -19.40
N GLY A 20 0.82 -6.78 -19.18
CA GLY A 20 0.34 -5.71 -20.07
C GLY A 20 0.91 -5.81 -21.49
N SER A 21 2.20 -6.14 -21.60
CA SER A 21 2.86 -6.28 -22.91
C SER A 21 2.32 -7.46 -23.74
N ILE A 22 1.92 -8.55 -23.10
CA ILE A 22 1.40 -9.75 -23.79
C ILE A 22 -0.14 -9.77 -23.88
N ALA A 23 -0.84 -8.86 -23.19
CA ALA A 23 -2.30 -8.84 -23.13
C ALA A 23 -3.00 -8.73 -24.49
N ASN A 24 -2.31 -8.16 -25.50
CA ASN A 24 -2.82 -8.08 -26.87
C ASN A 24 -2.66 -9.39 -27.69
N TYR A 25 -1.84 -10.32 -27.21
CA TYR A 25 -1.49 -11.55 -27.92
C TYR A 25 -2.01 -12.81 -27.24
N VAL A 26 -2.26 -12.74 -25.95
CA VAL A 26 -2.65 -13.88 -25.10
C VAL A 26 -3.93 -13.55 -24.35
N SER A 27 -4.88 -14.51 -24.29
CA SER A 27 -6.09 -14.30 -23.52
C SER A 27 -5.77 -14.12 -22.03
N PRO A 28 -6.58 -13.35 -21.27
CA PRO A 28 -6.39 -13.21 -19.80
C PRO A 28 -6.33 -14.56 -19.08
N ARG A 29 -7.10 -15.54 -19.53
CA ARG A 29 -7.13 -16.90 -18.99
C ARG A 29 -5.78 -17.60 -19.19
N ASP A 30 -5.26 -17.59 -20.43
CA ASP A 30 -4.02 -18.28 -20.76
C ASP A 30 -2.82 -17.60 -20.09
N ASN A 31 -2.84 -16.27 -19.96
CA ASN A 31 -1.86 -15.51 -19.18
C ASN A 31 -1.86 -15.95 -17.72
N LEU A 32 -3.01 -16.00 -17.05
CA LEU A 32 -3.12 -16.43 -15.65
C LEU A 32 -2.65 -17.88 -15.47
N VAL A 33 -3.02 -18.78 -16.37
CA VAL A 33 -2.58 -20.18 -16.33
C VAL A 33 -1.06 -20.27 -16.51
N GLY A 34 -0.50 -19.55 -17.49
CA GLY A 34 0.95 -19.52 -17.72
C GLY A 34 1.74 -19.00 -16.52
N VAL A 35 1.31 -17.86 -15.97
CA VAL A 35 1.93 -17.30 -14.73
C VAL A 35 1.81 -18.27 -13.56
N GLY A 36 0.63 -18.90 -13.38
CA GLY A 36 0.41 -19.89 -12.33
C GLY A 36 1.35 -21.09 -12.43
N ILE A 37 1.55 -21.62 -13.65
CA ILE A 37 2.49 -22.72 -13.89
C ILE A 37 3.94 -22.28 -13.58
N VAL A 38 4.37 -21.12 -14.05
CA VAL A 38 5.72 -20.59 -13.78
C VAL A 38 5.93 -20.41 -12.28
N CYS A 39 4.98 -19.78 -11.58
CA CYS A 39 5.04 -19.59 -10.13
C CYS A 39 5.10 -20.92 -9.38
N PHE A 40 4.33 -21.93 -9.80
CA PHE A 40 4.36 -23.25 -9.20
C PHE A 40 5.77 -23.89 -9.27
N PHE A 41 6.42 -23.83 -10.43
CA PHE A 41 7.78 -24.38 -10.57
C PHE A 41 8.83 -23.55 -9.81
N LEU A 42 8.67 -22.24 -9.72
CA LEU A 42 9.55 -21.37 -8.93
C LEU A 42 9.36 -21.58 -7.42
N PHE A 43 8.17 -21.98 -6.99
CA PHE A 43 7.89 -22.25 -5.57
C PHE A 43 8.63 -23.47 -5.05
N ILE A 44 8.88 -24.50 -5.89
CA ILE A 44 9.55 -25.74 -5.48
C ILE A 44 10.95 -25.49 -4.91
N PRO A 45 11.89 -24.77 -5.60
CA PRO A 45 13.18 -24.44 -5.01
C PRO A 45 13.06 -23.48 -3.82
N ALA A 46 12.09 -22.55 -3.83
CA ALA A 46 11.88 -21.61 -2.72
C ALA A 46 11.53 -22.33 -1.41
N VAL A 47 10.68 -23.38 -1.47
CA VAL A 47 10.33 -24.20 -0.30
C VAL A 47 11.57 -24.90 0.28
N ARG A 48 12.50 -25.33 -0.58
CA ARG A 48 13.74 -25.99 -0.14
C ARG A 48 14.74 -25.02 0.52
N MET A 49 14.53 -23.71 0.36
CA MET A 49 15.35 -22.67 0.99
C MET A 49 14.75 -22.18 2.32
N LEU A 50 13.58 -22.69 2.72
CA LEU A 50 13.01 -22.37 4.03
C LEU A 50 13.90 -22.94 5.14
N LEU A 51 13.92 -22.22 6.26
CA LEU A 51 14.64 -22.64 7.46
C LEU A 51 14.19 -24.02 7.92
N THR A 52 15.12 -24.83 8.36
CA THR A 52 14.82 -26.10 9.03
C THR A 52 14.33 -25.83 10.45
N SER A 53 13.61 -26.80 11.04
CA SER A 53 13.09 -26.67 12.42
C SER A 53 14.15 -26.26 13.43
N ASP A 54 15.39 -26.78 13.27
CA ASP A 54 16.53 -26.48 14.16
C ASP A 54 17.04 -25.03 14.01
N GLN A 55 16.77 -24.38 12.88
CA GLN A 55 17.13 -22.98 12.62
C GLN A 55 16.03 -22.03 13.09
N ASP A 56 14.80 -22.53 13.24
CA ASP A 56 13.62 -21.77 13.66
C ASP A 56 13.51 -21.67 15.19
N GLU A 57 14.13 -22.60 15.93
CA GLU A 57 14.12 -22.60 17.41
C GLU A 57 14.77 -21.35 18.03
N HIS A 58 15.58 -20.60 17.27
CA HIS A 58 16.18 -19.34 17.75
C HIS A 58 15.27 -18.12 17.62
N SER A 59 14.16 -18.22 16.89
CA SER A 59 13.18 -17.14 16.76
C SER A 59 12.06 -17.20 17.81
N GLY A 60 11.97 -18.30 18.57
CA GLY A 60 10.92 -18.59 19.55
C GLY A 60 11.25 -18.23 21.01
N GLY A 61 12.28 -17.43 21.26
CA GLY A 61 12.78 -17.14 22.61
C GLY A 61 11.98 -16.10 23.42
N GLU A 62 10.85 -15.60 22.96
CA GLU A 62 9.92 -14.88 23.82
C GLU A 62 8.96 -15.90 24.45
N GLU A 63 9.05 -16.10 25.77
CA GLU A 63 8.03 -16.79 26.53
C GLU A 63 6.66 -16.23 26.09
N GLU A 64 5.85 -17.09 25.45
CA GLU A 64 4.43 -16.82 25.27
C GLU A 64 3.86 -16.55 26.67
N THR A 65 3.81 -15.29 27.04
CA THR A 65 3.02 -14.92 28.20
C THR A 65 1.58 -15.22 27.80
N ASP A 66 1.01 -16.27 28.41
CA ASP A 66 -0.39 -16.70 28.34
C ASP A 66 -1.38 -15.61 28.82
N ALA A 67 -0.88 -14.39 29.00
CA ALA A 67 -1.66 -13.22 29.35
C ALA A 67 -2.63 -12.93 28.21
N LYS A 68 -3.91 -13.25 28.44
CA LYS A 68 -5.03 -12.86 27.56
C LYS A 68 -5.02 -11.34 27.39
N ILE A 69 -4.34 -10.88 26.34
CA ILE A 69 -4.25 -9.45 26.04
C ILE A 69 -5.67 -8.97 25.65
N PRO A 70 -6.27 -8.02 26.38
CA PRO A 70 -7.62 -7.59 26.13
C PRO A 70 -7.74 -7.01 24.70
N PHE A 71 -8.87 -7.25 24.07
CA PHE A 71 -9.13 -6.71 22.72
C PHE A 71 -9.35 -5.19 22.76
N PHE A 72 -9.97 -4.69 23.81
CA PHE A 72 -10.21 -3.27 24.09
C PHE A 72 -9.59 -2.85 25.42
N GLY A 73 -9.18 -1.58 25.53
CA GLY A 73 -8.62 -1.01 26.73
C GLY A 73 -7.56 0.05 26.44
N LYS A 74 -7.19 0.83 27.47
CA LYS A 74 -6.19 1.91 27.31
C LYS A 74 -4.81 1.40 26.90
N SER A 75 -4.43 0.21 27.32
CA SER A 75 -3.14 -0.42 27.01
C SER A 75 -2.99 -0.80 25.55
N VAL A 76 -4.10 -1.14 24.88
CA VAL A 76 -4.12 -1.58 23.45
C VAL A 76 -4.58 -0.48 22.51
N LEU A 77 -4.97 0.68 23.01
CA LEU A 77 -5.39 1.82 22.18
C LEU A 77 -4.36 2.24 21.11
N PRO A 78 -3.04 2.25 21.41
CA PRO A 78 -2.03 2.52 20.38
C PRO A 78 -2.07 1.53 19.22
N LEU A 79 -2.35 0.24 19.45
CA LEU A 79 -2.45 -0.78 18.39
C LEU A 79 -3.65 -0.51 17.47
N TRP A 80 -4.77 -0.07 18.02
CA TRP A 80 -5.93 0.35 17.22
C TRP A 80 -5.60 1.55 16.35
N GLY A 81 -4.94 2.57 16.91
CA GLY A 81 -4.51 3.75 16.14
C GLY A 81 -3.56 3.40 15.01
N MET A 82 -2.55 2.55 15.28
CA MET A 82 -1.62 2.07 14.27
C MET A 82 -2.32 1.20 13.21
N GLY A 83 -3.21 0.30 13.63
CA GLY A 83 -4.00 -0.53 12.71
C GLY A 83 -4.89 0.28 11.78
N ILE A 84 -5.60 1.30 12.30
CA ILE A 84 -6.43 2.22 11.51
C ILE A 84 -5.56 3.06 10.56
N GLY A 85 -4.38 3.50 11.02
CA GLY A 85 -3.44 4.21 10.16
C GLY A 85 -2.94 3.33 9.01
N LEU A 86 -2.54 2.09 9.29
CA LEU A 86 -2.14 1.13 8.27
C LEU A 86 -3.28 0.81 7.31
N LEU A 87 -4.50 0.61 7.81
CA LEU A 87 -5.70 0.42 7.00
C LEU A 87 -5.90 1.58 6.01
N GLY A 88 -5.72 2.83 6.47
CA GLY A 88 -5.82 3.99 5.59
C GLY A 88 -4.80 4.00 4.46
N GLY A 89 -3.56 3.62 4.75
CA GLY A 89 -2.50 3.45 3.73
C GLY A 89 -2.84 2.37 2.70
N LEU A 90 -3.32 1.20 3.17
CA LEU A 90 -3.66 0.06 2.29
C LEU A 90 -4.94 0.29 1.48
N ILE A 91 -5.91 1.08 1.99
CA ILE A 91 -7.05 1.56 1.19
C ILE A 91 -6.56 2.41 0.02
N ALA A 92 -5.62 3.33 0.26
CA ALA A 92 -5.12 4.20 -0.79
C ALA A 92 -4.24 3.43 -1.82
N GLU A 93 -3.48 2.44 -1.37
CA GLU A 93 -2.73 1.53 -2.26
C GLU A 93 -3.68 0.74 -3.16
N GLY A 94 -4.72 0.12 -2.59
CA GLY A 94 -5.74 -0.60 -3.36
C GLY A 94 -6.48 0.31 -4.34
N ALA A 95 -6.83 1.53 -3.93
CA ALA A 95 -7.49 2.47 -4.82
C ALA A 95 -6.62 2.90 -6.00
N ALA A 96 -5.31 3.07 -5.80
CA ALA A 96 -4.39 3.38 -6.89
C ALA A 96 -4.29 2.23 -7.91
N SER A 97 -4.28 0.97 -7.44
CA SER A 97 -4.21 -0.20 -8.30
C SER A 97 -5.50 -0.44 -9.09
N ASP A 98 -6.66 -0.32 -8.44
CA ASP A 98 -7.92 -0.75 -9.00
C ASP A 98 -8.62 0.38 -9.78
N TRP A 99 -8.51 1.61 -9.30
CA TRP A 99 -9.26 2.74 -9.85
C TRP A 99 -8.40 3.75 -10.61
N GLY A 100 -7.07 3.75 -10.44
CA GLY A 100 -6.19 4.73 -11.09
C GLY A 100 -6.28 4.70 -12.62
N ALA A 101 -6.21 3.50 -13.23
CA ALA A 101 -6.32 3.36 -14.67
C ALA A 101 -7.72 3.68 -15.20
N ILE A 102 -8.77 3.39 -14.43
CA ILE A 102 -10.16 3.72 -14.77
C ILE A 102 -10.36 5.23 -14.76
N LEU A 103 -9.87 5.93 -13.73
CA LEU A 103 -9.91 7.38 -13.63
C LEU A 103 -9.27 8.06 -14.84
N LEU A 104 -8.07 7.62 -15.24
CA LEU A 104 -7.39 8.19 -16.41
C LEU A 104 -8.13 7.90 -17.70
N ARG A 105 -8.76 6.72 -17.84
CA ARG A 105 -9.49 6.35 -19.07
C ARG A 105 -10.85 7.03 -19.16
N ASP A 106 -11.68 6.90 -18.14
CA ASP A 106 -13.11 7.22 -18.22
C ASP A 106 -13.41 8.67 -17.87
N ASP A 107 -12.67 9.27 -16.94
CA ASP A 107 -12.88 10.66 -16.51
C ASP A 107 -11.92 11.66 -17.18
N MET A 108 -10.75 11.19 -17.67
CA MET A 108 -9.75 12.08 -18.28
C MET A 108 -9.48 11.76 -19.76
N GLY A 109 -10.11 10.73 -20.34
CA GLY A 109 -10.07 10.44 -21.79
C GLY A 109 -8.76 9.86 -22.31
N TYR A 110 -7.85 9.37 -21.45
CA TYR A 110 -6.60 8.78 -21.95
C TYR A 110 -6.79 7.37 -22.49
N GLY A 111 -6.19 7.11 -23.65
CA GLY A 111 -6.29 5.83 -24.34
C GLY A 111 -5.66 4.65 -23.59
N LEU A 112 -5.96 3.46 -24.11
CA LEU A 112 -5.42 2.21 -23.58
C LEU A 112 -3.88 2.23 -23.58
N GLY A 113 -3.28 1.72 -22.54
CA GLY A 113 -1.84 1.75 -22.30
C GLY A 113 -1.38 3.02 -21.59
N VAL A 114 -1.82 4.20 -22.02
CA VAL A 114 -1.50 5.47 -21.34
C VAL A 114 -2.18 5.56 -19.99
N ASN A 115 -3.41 5.08 -19.87
CA ASN A 115 -4.17 5.04 -18.63
C ASN A 115 -3.50 4.18 -17.53
N ALA A 116 -2.72 3.16 -17.90
CA ALA A 116 -1.97 2.34 -16.95
C ALA A 116 -0.83 3.10 -16.25
N SER A 117 -0.47 4.30 -16.73
CA SER A 117 0.59 5.12 -16.14
C SER A 117 0.33 5.48 -14.68
N ALA A 118 -0.92 5.67 -14.28
CA ALA A 118 -1.28 5.97 -12.89
C ALA A 118 -0.71 4.92 -11.91
N PHE A 119 -1.00 3.66 -12.17
CA PHE A 119 -0.50 2.57 -11.33
C PHE A 119 1.00 2.32 -11.54
N ALA A 120 1.51 2.45 -12.76
CA ALA A 120 2.93 2.27 -13.05
C ALA A 120 3.79 3.30 -12.29
N VAL A 121 3.42 4.58 -12.36
CA VAL A 121 4.13 5.67 -11.66
C VAL A 121 4.00 5.52 -10.14
N PHE A 122 2.79 5.23 -9.65
CA PHE A 122 2.55 4.92 -8.24
C PHE A 122 3.45 3.78 -7.75
N SER A 123 3.48 2.64 -8.45
CA SER A 123 4.26 1.46 -8.09
C SER A 123 5.76 1.74 -8.12
N LEU A 124 6.25 2.45 -9.14
CA LEU A 124 7.66 2.82 -9.25
C LEU A 124 8.08 3.73 -8.08
N ALA A 125 7.26 4.72 -7.76
CA ALA A 125 7.49 5.61 -6.63
C ALA A 125 7.47 4.86 -5.30
N MET A 126 6.52 3.92 -5.13
CA MET A 126 6.43 3.07 -3.94
C MET A 126 7.64 2.14 -3.80
N ILE A 127 8.08 1.49 -4.87
CA ILE A 127 9.30 0.66 -4.88
C ILE A 127 10.50 1.50 -4.46
N THR A 128 10.65 2.66 -5.06
CA THR A 128 11.76 3.59 -4.75
C THR A 128 11.76 3.99 -3.28
N SER A 129 10.59 4.37 -2.74
CA SER A 129 10.47 4.76 -1.34
C SER A 129 10.68 3.58 -0.37
N ARG A 130 10.35 2.35 -0.76
CA ARG A 130 10.62 1.15 0.04
C ARG A 130 12.12 0.84 0.12
N PHE A 131 12.87 0.99 -0.97
CA PHE A 131 14.32 0.86 -0.93
C PHE A 131 15.01 1.95 -0.08
N LEU A 132 14.44 3.13 -0.04
CA LEU A 132 14.93 4.23 0.80
C LEU A 132 14.33 4.21 2.22
N GLY A 133 13.33 3.35 2.45
CA GLY A 133 12.52 3.33 3.66
C GLY A 133 13.32 3.02 4.93
N ASP A 134 14.27 2.11 4.86
CA ASP A 134 15.12 1.80 6.02
C ASP A 134 15.93 3.03 6.44
N ARG A 135 16.50 3.80 5.47
CA ARG A 135 17.19 5.07 5.78
C ARG A 135 16.24 6.13 6.32
N ALA A 136 15.02 6.19 5.82
CA ALA A 136 14.01 7.12 6.33
C ALA A 136 13.59 6.78 7.77
N LEU A 137 13.42 5.50 8.07
CA LEU A 137 13.13 5.01 9.42
C LEU A 137 14.28 5.31 10.40
N ASP A 138 15.53 5.08 9.98
CA ASP A 138 16.72 5.36 10.81
C ASP A 138 16.88 6.85 11.09
N HIS A 139 16.60 7.71 10.09
CA HIS A 139 16.83 9.15 10.20
C HIS A 139 15.66 9.89 10.88
N PHE A 140 14.43 9.60 10.51
CA PHE A 140 13.23 10.30 10.99
C PHE A 140 12.50 9.56 12.12
N GLY A 141 12.73 8.25 12.24
CA GLY A 141 11.95 7.35 13.07
C GLY A 141 10.57 7.01 12.46
N PRO A 142 9.92 5.94 12.95
CA PRO A 142 8.67 5.44 12.36
C PRO A 142 7.54 6.47 12.40
N ARG A 143 7.40 7.23 13.48
CA ARG A 143 6.35 8.23 13.64
C ARG A 143 6.40 9.33 12.57
N LYS A 144 7.57 9.94 12.36
CA LYS A 144 7.71 11.02 11.37
C LYS A 144 7.62 10.50 9.94
N THR A 145 8.15 9.32 9.69
CA THR A 145 8.06 8.65 8.39
C THR A 145 6.59 8.45 7.98
N VAL A 146 5.76 7.96 8.88
CA VAL A 146 4.32 7.82 8.64
C VAL A 146 3.63 9.18 8.49
N LEU A 147 3.96 10.15 9.36
CA LEU A 147 3.39 11.49 9.31
C LEU A 147 3.63 12.15 7.95
N TYR A 148 4.87 12.22 7.54
CA TYR A 148 5.24 12.86 6.27
C TYR A 148 4.73 12.09 5.06
N GLY A 149 4.80 10.76 5.11
CA GLY A 149 4.27 9.90 4.04
C GLY A 149 2.78 10.07 3.84
N GLY A 150 1.99 10.06 4.92
CA GLY A 150 0.54 10.23 4.85
C GLY A 150 0.11 11.59 4.29
N TYR A 151 0.74 12.66 4.75
CA TYR A 151 0.42 14.00 4.24
C TYR A 151 0.96 14.22 2.82
N LEU A 152 2.18 13.79 2.50
CA LEU A 152 2.71 13.87 1.13
C LEU A 152 1.79 13.14 0.16
N GLY A 153 1.47 11.87 0.48
CA GLY A 153 0.63 11.04 -0.37
C GLY A 153 -0.80 11.56 -0.48
N GLY A 154 -1.43 11.89 0.65
CA GLY A 154 -2.81 12.35 0.68
C GLY A 154 -3.00 13.71 0.00
N ILE A 155 -2.17 14.69 0.31
CA ILE A 155 -2.24 16.03 -0.32
C ILE A 155 -1.87 15.92 -1.80
N GLY A 156 -0.79 15.18 -2.13
CA GLY A 156 -0.32 15.04 -3.50
C GLY A 156 -1.37 14.36 -4.40
N LEU A 157 -1.94 13.23 -3.96
CA LEU A 157 -2.97 12.53 -4.72
C LEU A 157 -4.25 13.36 -4.83
N GLY A 158 -4.70 13.94 -3.73
CA GLY A 158 -5.92 14.77 -3.71
C GLY A 158 -5.81 15.99 -4.59
N ALA A 159 -4.72 16.75 -4.48
CA ALA A 159 -4.46 17.91 -5.34
C ALA A 159 -4.26 17.48 -6.82
N GLY A 160 -3.55 16.37 -7.04
CA GLY A 160 -3.33 15.81 -8.37
C GLY A 160 -4.65 15.53 -9.09
N ILE A 161 -5.58 14.85 -8.45
CA ILE A 161 -6.90 14.55 -9.02
C ILE A 161 -7.75 15.82 -9.16
N ALA A 162 -7.83 16.64 -8.11
CA ALA A 162 -8.69 17.83 -8.09
C ALA A 162 -8.29 18.87 -9.15
N ILE A 163 -7.01 18.96 -9.48
CA ILE A 163 -6.50 19.90 -10.49
C ILE A 163 -6.54 19.26 -11.89
N ALA A 164 -6.12 17.99 -12.00
CA ALA A 164 -5.94 17.37 -13.30
C ALA A 164 -7.26 17.02 -14.00
N VAL A 165 -8.27 16.56 -13.27
CA VAL A 165 -9.54 16.13 -13.87
C VAL A 165 -10.24 17.29 -14.58
N PRO A 166 -10.46 18.47 -13.98
CA PRO A 166 -11.06 19.59 -14.69
C PRO A 166 -10.20 20.15 -15.83
N LEU A 167 -8.90 19.90 -15.80
CA LEU A 167 -7.95 20.41 -16.77
C LEU A 167 -7.79 19.48 -18.00
N SER A 168 -8.26 18.23 -17.92
CA SER A 168 -8.00 17.20 -18.92
C SER A 168 -8.50 17.55 -20.33
N ASP A 169 -9.64 18.21 -20.45
CA ASP A 169 -10.20 18.61 -21.75
C ASP A 169 -9.44 19.77 -22.39
N SER A 170 -8.98 20.73 -21.61
CA SER A 170 -8.35 21.96 -22.12
C SER A 170 -6.83 21.85 -22.27
N GLN A 171 -6.18 21.12 -21.39
CA GLN A 171 -4.72 20.96 -21.31
C GLN A 171 -4.33 19.50 -20.99
N PRO A 172 -4.60 18.55 -21.89
CA PRO A 172 -4.45 17.12 -21.58
C PRO A 172 -3.04 16.72 -21.18
N VAL A 173 -2.00 17.28 -21.80
CA VAL A 173 -0.61 16.96 -21.44
C VAL A 173 -0.28 17.42 -20.00
N LEU A 174 -0.70 18.62 -19.64
CA LEU A 174 -0.47 19.15 -18.30
C LEU A 174 -1.27 18.38 -17.25
N ALA A 175 -2.52 18.06 -17.55
CA ALA A 175 -3.38 17.23 -16.67
C ALA A 175 -2.76 15.84 -16.45
N PHE A 176 -2.23 15.21 -17.50
CA PHE A 176 -1.53 13.93 -17.41
C PHE A 176 -0.32 13.99 -16.47
N ILE A 177 0.49 15.02 -16.58
CA ILE A 177 1.67 15.20 -15.72
C ILE A 177 1.22 15.38 -14.27
N ILE A 178 0.24 16.26 -14.01
CA ILE A 178 -0.23 16.58 -12.66
C ILE A 178 -0.82 15.35 -11.97
N VAL A 179 -1.69 14.58 -12.64
CA VAL A 179 -2.28 13.39 -12.04
C VAL A 179 -1.23 12.33 -11.71
N ASN A 180 -0.28 12.09 -12.63
CA ASN A 180 0.81 11.13 -12.39
C ASN A 180 1.75 11.58 -11.27
N VAL A 181 2.02 12.88 -11.12
CA VAL A 181 2.76 13.42 -9.95
C VAL A 181 1.97 13.15 -8.66
N GLY A 182 0.64 13.30 -8.68
CA GLY A 182 -0.22 12.94 -7.55
C GLY A 182 -0.10 11.47 -7.16
N PHE A 183 -0.16 10.56 -8.13
CA PHE A 183 0.04 9.12 -7.90
C PHE A 183 1.48 8.81 -7.42
N ALA A 184 2.50 9.51 -7.95
CA ALA A 184 3.87 9.38 -7.46
C ALA A 184 3.99 9.80 -5.97
N CYS A 185 3.38 10.91 -5.58
CA CYS A 185 3.36 11.34 -4.18
C CYS A 185 2.69 10.30 -3.27
N ALA A 186 1.59 9.69 -3.71
CA ALA A 186 0.93 8.61 -2.98
C ALA A 186 1.86 7.40 -2.81
N GLY A 187 2.50 6.94 -3.89
CA GLY A 187 3.44 5.82 -3.85
C GLY A 187 4.64 6.08 -2.94
N LEU A 188 5.25 7.27 -3.04
CA LEU A 188 6.35 7.69 -2.14
C LEU A 188 5.93 7.69 -0.67
N GLY A 189 4.71 8.16 -0.39
CA GLY A 189 4.20 8.26 0.97
C GLY A 189 3.85 6.92 1.59
N ILE A 190 3.20 6.03 0.83
CA ILE A 190 2.70 4.74 1.31
C ILE A 190 3.83 3.73 1.49
N GLY A 191 4.86 3.75 0.63
CA GLY A 191 5.89 2.71 0.59
C GLY A 191 6.50 2.34 1.95
N PRO A 192 6.95 3.27 2.77
CA PRO A 192 7.55 2.97 4.07
C PRO A 192 6.53 2.80 5.21
N MET A 193 5.20 3.02 4.99
CA MET A 193 4.21 3.00 6.08
C MET A 193 4.04 1.63 6.71
N PHE A 194 3.92 0.58 5.88
CA PHE A 194 3.73 -0.78 6.39
C PHE A 194 4.85 -1.18 7.34
N PRO A 195 6.15 -1.16 6.94
CA PRO A 195 7.24 -1.49 7.85
C PRO A 195 7.33 -0.55 9.05
N ALA A 196 6.99 0.74 8.90
CA ALA A 196 6.99 1.69 10.00
C ALA A 196 5.95 1.36 11.08
N TYR A 197 4.72 1.01 10.68
CA TYR A 197 3.67 0.62 11.63
C TYR A 197 3.97 -0.73 12.29
N ILE A 198 4.50 -1.71 11.55
CA ILE A 198 4.85 -3.03 12.09
C ILE A 198 6.01 -2.90 13.09
N LEU A 199 7.04 -2.12 12.76
CA LEU A 199 8.14 -1.84 13.69
C LEU A 199 7.64 -1.16 14.97
N ALA A 200 6.81 -0.12 14.83
CA ALA A 200 6.26 0.57 15.98
C ALA A 200 5.33 -0.33 16.84
N ALA A 201 4.60 -1.25 16.22
CA ALA A 201 3.76 -2.21 16.93
C ALA A 201 4.60 -3.20 17.74
N SER A 202 5.73 -3.66 17.20
CA SER A 202 6.62 -4.61 17.93
C SER A 202 7.25 -4.03 19.19
N GLU A 203 7.28 -2.70 19.30
CA GLU A 203 7.88 -1.97 20.44
C GLU A 203 6.85 -1.53 21.49
N VAL A 204 5.59 -1.96 21.40
CA VAL A 204 4.56 -1.58 22.38
C VAL A 204 4.79 -2.28 23.73
N PRO A 205 5.06 -1.53 24.81
CA PRO A 205 5.41 -2.15 26.09
C PRO A 205 4.27 -3.00 26.69
N GLY A 206 4.64 -4.16 27.24
CA GLY A 206 3.71 -5.05 27.94
C GLY A 206 2.81 -5.89 27.01
N ILE A 207 3.09 -5.92 25.72
CA ILE A 207 2.41 -6.75 24.74
C ILE A 207 3.47 -7.52 23.95
N ALA A 208 3.29 -8.83 23.81
CA ALA A 208 4.19 -9.65 22.96
C ALA A 208 4.21 -9.11 21.55
N SER A 209 5.41 -8.96 20.97
CA SER A 209 5.62 -8.37 19.63
C SER A 209 4.81 -9.09 18.56
N SER A 210 4.74 -10.43 18.61
CA SER A 210 3.94 -11.26 17.70
C SER A 210 2.46 -10.89 17.72
N VAL A 211 1.88 -10.71 18.89
CA VAL A 211 0.46 -10.33 19.06
C VAL A 211 0.20 -8.90 18.62
N ALA A 212 1.10 -7.97 18.93
CA ALA A 212 0.98 -6.58 18.53
C ALA A 212 1.03 -6.44 16.99
N ILE A 213 2.01 -7.09 16.34
CA ILE A 213 2.17 -7.13 14.88
C ILE A 213 0.93 -7.76 14.22
N ALA A 214 0.48 -8.91 14.72
CA ALA A 214 -0.69 -9.59 14.17
C ALA A 214 -1.95 -8.71 14.22
N ARG A 215 -2.21 -8.01 15.34
CA ARG A 215 -3.37 -7.12 15.47
C ARG A 215 -3.32 -5.94 14.50
N VAL A 216 -2.19 -5.24 14.46
CA VAL A 216 -2.01 -4.10 13.54
C VAL A 216 -2.11 -4.57 12.10
N GLY A 217 -1.51 -5.73 11.77
CA GLY A 217 -1.55 -6.33 10.45
C GLY A 217 -2.97 -6.70 10.01
N VAL A 218 -3.73 -7.40 10.85
CA VAL A 218 -5.12 -7.82 10.51
C VAL A 218 -6.02 -6.61 10.28
N ILE A 219 -5.95 -5.58 11.15
CA ILE A 219 -6.73 -4.36 10.97
C ILE A 219 -6.32 -3.67 9.68
N GLY A 220 -5.01 -3.52 9.44
CA GLY A 220 -4.50 -2.88 8.24
C GLY A 220 -4.93 -3.59 6.95
N LEU A 221 -4.72 -4.91 6.88
CA LEU A 221 -5.03 -5.72 5.69
C LEU A 221 -6.53 -5.71 5.33
N ALA A 222 -7.42 -5.45 6.28
CA ALA A 222 -8.85 -5.23 5.99
C ALA A 222 -9.05 -4.07 4.98
N GLY A 223 -8.10 -3.15 4.88
CA GLY A 223 -8.11 -2.05 3.92
C GLY A 223 -8.19 -2.50 2.46
N TYR A 224 -7.54 -3.61 2.10
CA TYR A 224 -7.60 -4.16 0.74
C TYR A 224 -9.00 -4.71 0.37
N PHE A 225 -9.82 -5.09 1.34
CA PHE A 225 -11.20 -5.52 1.10
C PHE A 225 -12.18 -4.34 1.15
N ILE A 226 -12.01 -3.45 2.12
CA ILE A 226 -12.90 -2.32 2.34
C ILE A 226 -12.67 -1.23 1.29
N GLY A 227 -11.41 -0.93 0.96
CA GLY A 227 -11.02 0.17 0.09
C GLY A 227 -11.69 0.13 -1.29
N PRO A 228 -11.45 -0.92 -2.10
CA PRO A 228 -12.05 -1.02 -3.43
C PRO A 228 -13.58 -1.03 -3.40
N SER A 229 -14.15 -1.76 -2.43
CA SER A 229 -15.61 -1.88 -2.31
C SER A 229 -16.29 -0.55 -2.00
N VAL A 230 -15.76 0.20 -1.03
CA VAL A 230 -16.31 1.51 -0.65
C VAL A 230 -16.06 2.54 -1.76
N THR A 231 -14.87 2.57 -2.35
CA THR A 231 -14.57 3.47 -3.47
C THR A 231 -15.49 3.20 -4.65
N GLY A 232 -15.71 1.93 -5.00
CA GLY A 232 -16.62 1.55 -6.08
C GLY A 232 -18.08 1.89 -5.79
N ALA A 233 -18.56 1.67 -4.58
CA ALA A 233 -19.91 2.06 -4.17
C ALA A 233 -20.11 3.58 -4.23
N LEU A 234 -19.12 4.34 -3.78
CA LEU A 234 -19.14 5.80 -3.88
C LEU A 234 -19.13 6.27 -5.33
N ALA A 235 -18.35 5.64 -6.20
CA ALA A 235 -18.28 5.98 -7.61
C ALA A 235 -19.59 5.72 -8.37
N GLN A 236 -20.42 4.77 -7.92
CA GLN A 236 -21.75 4.53 -8.50
C GLN A 236 -22.77 5.62 -8.15
N VAL A 237 -22.63 6.26 -6.99
CA VAL A 237 -23.58 7.29 -6.52
C VAL A 237 -23.09 8.70 -6.87
N LEU A 238 -21.78 8.87 -6.90
CA LEU A 238 -21.10 10.13 -7.20
C LEU A 238 -20.41 10.03 -8.57
N THR A 239 -19.22 10.60 -8.68
CA THR A 239 -18.29 10.38 -9.79
C THR A 239 -17.02 9.73 -9.27
N LEU A 240 -16.25 9.04 -10.14
CA LEU A 240 -15.02 8.40 -9.70
C LEU A 240 -14.00 9.39 -9.12
N PRO A 241 -13.76 10.59 -9.71
CA PRO A 241 -12.88 11.60 -9.11
C PRO A 241 -13.29 11.98 -7.67
N VAL A 242 -14.59 12.12 -7.41
CA VAL A 242 -15.10 12.42 -6.05
C VAL A 242 -14.94 11.21 -5.13
N ALA A 243 -15.22 10.01 -5.62
CA ALA A 243 -15.04 8.77 -4.86
C ALA A 243 -13.58 8.55 -4.45
N MET A 244 -12.62 8.94 -5.31
CA MET A 244 -11.18 8.88 -5.00
C MET A 244 -10.76 9.81 -3.86
N MET A 245 -11.60 10.75 -3.43
CA MET A 245 -11.32 11.55 -2.22
C MET A 245 -11.43 10.70 -0.95
N TYR A 246 -12.17 9.58 -0.97
CA TYR A 246 -12.20 8.65 0.16
C TYR A 246 -10.81 8.05 0.47
N PRO A 247 -10.09 7.40 -0.46
CA PRO A 247 -8.72 6.94 -0.21
C PRO A 247 -7.75 8.09 0.11
N VAL A 248 -7.94 9.28 -0.45
CA VAL A 248 -7.15 10.48 -0.07
C VAL A 248 -7.34 10.81 1.40
N LEU A 249 -8.59 10.87 1.88
CA LEU A 249 -8.89 11.13 3.30
C LEU A 249 -8.34 10.02 4.21
N MET A 250 -8.41 8.76 3.77
CA MET A 250 -7.85 7.64 4.52
C MET A 250 -6.32 7.71 4.61
N LEU A 251 -5.65 8.20 3.58
CA LEU A 251 -4.19 8.39 3.60
C LEU A 251 -3.78 9.57 4.50
N LEU A 252 -4.57 10.66 4.50
CA LEU A 252 -4.38 11.76 5.46
C LEU A 252 -4.62 11.28 6.90
N LEU A 253 -5.64 10.45 7.12
CA LEU A 253 -5.89 9.81 8.41
C LEU A 253 -4.71 8.91 8.83
N ALA A 254 -4.10 8.17 7.90
CA ALA A 254 -2.89 7.40 8.20
C ALA A 254 -1.76 8.29 8.71
N GLY A 255 -1.52 9.44 8.07
CA GLY A 255 -0.57 10.44 8.56
C GLY A 255 -0.92 10.97 9.95
N TYR A 256 -2.18 11.30 10.18
CA TYR A 256 -2.67 11.75 11.49
C TYR A 256 -2.47 10.67 12.57
N GLN A 257 -2.76 9.40 12.27
CA GLN A 257 -2.61 8.30 13.22
C GLN A 257 -1.16 8.01 13.62
N SER A 258 -0.18 8.66 12.99
CA SER A 258 1.22 8.60 13.43
C SER A 258 1.42 8.97 14.90
N HIS A 259 0.49 9.76 15.50
CA HIS A 259 0.54 10.10 16.93
C HIS A 259 0.36 8.88 17.87
N SER A 260 -0.21 7.79 17.37
CA SER A 260 -0.32 6.51 18.11
C SER A 260 1.03 5.81 18.26
N ILE A 261 2.02 6.17 17.43
CA ILE A 261 3.40 5.70 17.53
C ILE A 261 4.09 6.52 18.62
N LYS A 262 4.56 5.85 19.67
CA LYS A 262 5.36 6.51 20.71
C LYS A 262 6.67 7.05 20.11
N LYS A 263 7.18 8.13 20.70
CA LYS A 263 8.48 8.70 20.35
C LYS A 263 9.60 7.81 20.80
#